data_322bcb9ad7233886b33df5868a490281
#
_entry.id   322bcb9ad7233886b33df5868a490281
#
_cell.length_a   1.000
_cell.length_b   1.000
_cell.length_c   1.000
_cell.angle_alpha   90.00
_cell.angle_beta   90.00
_cell.angle_gamma   90.00
#
_symmetry.space_group_name_H-M   'P 1'
#
loop_
_entity.id
_entity.type
_entity.pdbx_description
1 polymer ?
#
loop_
_entity_poly.entity_id
_entity_poly.type
_entity_poly.pdbx_seq_one_letter_code
_entity_poly.pdbx_strand_id
1 'polypeptide(L)'
;MNRLGAERRPFLFVIDYKQEQVIVEEPDQIDSEALLYNLDGVTNVATASRMNDRENRTSAIRWETFPITQSAYADSFHKVVGHIRAGNSYLVNLTCATPVRTDLSLKDVFVSSEARYKLWMKDRFVVFSPEIFVK
;
A
#
# COMPACT_ATOMS: atom_id res chain seq x y z
N MET A 1 -18.43 -8.71 -6.45
CA MET A 1 -17.93 -9.45 -5.27
C MET A 1 -18.87 -10.60 -4.86
N ASN A 2 -20.11 -10.37 -4.47
CA ASN A 2 -21.00 -11.42 -3.94
C ASN A 2 -21.19 -12.63 -4.87
N ARG A 3 -21.35 -12.40 -6.19
CA ARG A 3 -21.45 -13.48 -7.17
C ARG A 3 -20.19 -14.33 -7.22
N LEU A 4 -19.01 -13.71 -7.36
CA LEU A 4 -17.71 -14.41 -7.41
C LEU A 4 -17.45 -15.18 -6.12
N GLY A 5 -17.79 -14.59 -4.97
CA GLY A 5 -17.69 -15.29 -3.69
C GLY A 5 -18.62 -16.50 -3.58
N ALA A 6 -19.88 -16.39 -4.02
CA ALA A 6 -20.82 -17.50 -4.06
C ALA A 6 -20.35 -18.63 -5.00
N GLU A 7 -19.73 -18.28 -6.12
CA GLU A 7 -19.14 -19.19 -7.09
C GLU A 7 -17.77 -19.73 -6.65
N ARG A 8 -17.24 -19.30 -5.50
CA ARG A 8 -15.89 -19.60 -4.98
C ARG A 8 -14.77 -19.29 -5.99
N ARG A 9 -14.95 -18.25 -6.80
CA ARG A 9 -13.94 -17.78 -7.74
C ARG A 9 -13.03 -16.77 -7.07
N PRO A 10 -11.70 -16.88 -7.23
CA PRO A 10 -10.77 -15.90 -6.69
C PRO A 10 -10.97 -14.55 -7.38
N PHE A 11 -10.88 -13.47 -6.64
CA PHE A 11 -10.91 -12.11 -7.16
C PHE A 11 -10.09 -11.17 -6.29
N LEU A 12 -9.49 -10.16 -6.91
CA LEU A 12 -8.91 -9.02 -6.25
C LEU A 12 -9.95 -7.91 -6.19
N PHE A 13 -10.02 -7.20 -5.06
CA PHE A 13 -10.82 -5.98 -4.99
C PHE A 13 -10.02 -4.84 -4.35
N VAL A 14 -10.28 -3.62 -4.83
CA VAL A 14 -9.76 -2.38 -4.25
C VAL A 14 -10.95 -1.45 -4.08
N ILE A 15 -11.15 -0.95 -2.87
CA ILE A 15 -12.22 -0.01 -2.53
C ILE A 15 -11.54 1.24 -1.98
N ASP A 16 -11.89 2.42 -2.50
CA ASP A 16 -11.40 3.68 -1.97
C ASP A 16 -12.04 4.00 -0.61
N TYR A 17 -11.41 4.93 0.12
CA TYR A 17 -11.86 5.31 1.47
C TYR A 17 -13.32 5.80 1.50
N LYS A 18 -13.76 6.51 0.47
CA LYS A 18 -15.14 7.03 0.36
C LYS A 18 -16.14 6.00 -0.15
N GLN A 19 -15.67 4.83 -0.58
CA GLN A 19 -16.48 3.77 -1.18
C GLN A 19 -17.18 4.20 -2.49
N GLU A 20 -16.62 5.19 -3.17
CA GLU A 20 -17.13 5.71 -4.45
C GLU A 20 -16.53 4.97 -5.65
N GLN A 21 -15.30 4.46 -5.51
CA GLN A 21 -14.60 3.71 -6.55
C GLN A 21 -14.32 2.30 -6.07
N VAL A 22 -14.77 1.33 -6.85
CA VAL A 22 -14.57 -0.08 -6.56
C VAL A 22 -14.00 -0.75 -7.81
N ILE A 23 -12.87 -1.43 -7.65
CA ILE A 23 -12.28 -2.33 -8.66
C ILE A 23 -12.52 -3.75 -8.18
N VAL A 24 -13.05 -4.61 -9.03
CA VAL A 24 -13.22 -6.04 -8.75
C VAL A 24 -12.84 -6.80 -9.99
N GLU A 25 -11.72 -7.50 -9.96
CA GLU A 25 -11.18 -8.21 -11.11
C GLU A 25 -10.76 -9.63 -10.73
N GLU A 26 -10.95 -10.56 -11.65
CA GLU A 26 -10.37 -11.87 -11.50
C GLU A 26 -8.87 -11.83 -11.81
N PRO A 27 -8.03 -12.63 -11.15
CA PRO A 27 -6.56 -12.52 -11.25
C PRO A 27 -6.01 -12.59 -12.68
N ASP A 28 -6.65 -13.36 -13.55
CA ASP A 28 -6.30 -13.54 -14.96
C ASP A 28 -6.74 -12.38 -15.88
N GLN A 29 -7.62 -11.50 -15.39
CA GLN A 29 -8.10 -10.33 -16.11
C GLN A 29 -7.37 -9.03 -15.71
N ILE A 30 -6.53 -9.08 -14.67
CA ILE A 30 -5.81 -7.91 -14.17
C ILE A 30 -4.70 -7.53 -15.16
N ASP A 31 -4.80 -6.30 -15.71
CA ASP A 31 -3.72 -5.72 -16.50
C ASP A 31 -2.50 -5.42 -15.62
N SER A 32 -1.41 -6.16 -15.82
CA SER A 32 -0.16 -5.98 -15.08
C SER A 32 0.56 -4.65 -15.36
N GLU A 33 0.19 -3.94 -16.41
CA GLU A 33 0.70 -2.58 -16.67
C GLU A 33 -0.08 -1.51 -15.90
N ALA A 34 -1.26 -1.84 -15.39
CA ALA A 34 -2.10 -0.93 -14.59
C ALA A 34 -2.06 -1.24 -13.08
N LEU A 35 -1.98 -2.52 -12.71
CA LEU A 35 -2.03 -2.96 -11.32
C LEU A 35 -1.12 -4.17 -11.09
N LEU A 36 -0.22 -4.04 -10.11
CA LEU A 36 0.63 -5.13 -9.62
C LEU A 36 0.32 -5.43 -8.15
N TYR A 37 0.35 -6.69 -7.80
CA TYR A 37 0.19 -7.11 -6.42
C TYR A 37 1.09 -8.30 -6.04
N ASN A 38 1.37 -8.40 -4.75
CA ASN A 38 1.88 -9.60 -4.11
C ASN A 38 1.19 -9.71 -2.74
N LEU A 39 0.40 -10.74 -2.57
CA LEU A 39 -0.35 -11.03 -1.35
C LEU A 39 0.13 -12.38 -0.83
N ASP A 40 1.20 -12.36 -0.03
CA ASP A 40 1.81 -13.55 0.56
C ASP A 40 2.21 -14.61 -0.48
N GLY A 41 2.79 -14.16 -1.60
CA GLY A 41 3.22 -15.03 -2.68
C GLY A 41 2.21 -15.20 -3.83
N VAL A 42 0.92 -14.92 -3.61
CA VAL A 42 -0.07 -14.81 -4.69
C VAL A 42 0.17 -13.49 -5.42
N THR A 43 0.53 -13.53 -6.70
CA THR A 43 1.03 -12.35 -7.41
C THR A 43 0.80 -12.46 -8.91
N ASN A 44 0.62 -11.30 -9.57
CA ASN A 44 0.66 -11.18 -11.02
C ASN A 44 2.00 -10.65 -11.56
N VAL A 45 3.02 -10.53 -10.70
CA VAL A 45 4.37 -10.10 -11.12
C VAL A 45 5.11 -11.26 -11.76
N ALA A 46 5.52 -11.11 -13.02
CA ALA A 46 6.32 -12.13 -13.72
C ALA A 46 7.66 -12.37 -13.00
N THR A 47 8.06 -13.63 -12.88
CA THR A 47 9.29 -14.03 -12.16
C THR A 47 10.55 -13.38 -12.76
N ALA A 48 10.58 -13.16 -14.07
CA ALA A 48 11.69 -12.51 -14.76
C ALA A 48 11.88 -11.03 -14.40
N SER A 49 10.80 -10.31 -14.10
CA SER A 49 10.86 -8.89 -13.72
C SER A 49 11.49 -8.68 -12.34
N ARG A 50 11.48 -9.70 -11.47
CA ARG A 50 12.07 -9.60 -10.12
C ARG A 50 13.60 -9.58 -10.11
N MET A 51 14.23 -10.14 -11.13
CA MET A 51 15.71 -10.28 -11.17
C MET A 51 16.38 -9.14 -11.95
N ASN A 52 15.81 -8.69 -13.06
CA ASN A 52 16.47 -7.71 -13.94
C ASN A 52 16.51 -6.29 -13.38
N ASP A 53 15.52 -5.89 -12.56
CA ASP A 53 15.46 -4.50 -12.05
C ASP A 53 16.39 -4.24 -10.86
N ARG A 54 16.80 -5.29 -10.13
CA ARG A 54 17.78 -5.16 -9.02
C ARG A 54 19.22 -5.04 -9.50
N GLU A 55 19.59 -5.76 -10.56
CA GLU A 55 20.97 -5.82 -11.06
C GLU A 55 21.39 -4.57 -11.87
N ASN A 56 20.45 -3.85 -12.46
CA ASN A 56 20.75 -2.71 -13.34
C ASN A 56 20.88 -1.35 -12.61
N ARG A 57 20.66 -1.25 -11.31
CA ARG A 57 20.79 0.02 -10.58
C ARG A 57 22.19 0.14 -9.94
N THR A 58 23.11 0.76 -10.63
CA THR A 58 24.45 1.10 -10.14
C THR A 58 24.52 2.46 -9.44
N SER A 59 23.49 3.31 -9.53
CA SER A 59 23.45 4.63 -8.90
C SER A 59 22.82 4.58 -7.50
N ALA A 60 23.36 5.38 -6.58
CA ALA A 60 22.79 5.56 -5.26
C ALA A 60 21.37 6.14 -5.37
N ILE A 61 20.41 5.47 -4.73
CA ILE A 61 19.00 5.92 -4.68
C ILE A 61 18.94 7.21 -3.86
N ARG A 62 18.34 8.25 -4.42
CA ARG A 62 18.01 9.47 -3.69
C ARG A 62 16.68 9.27 -2.95
N TRP A 63 16.71 9.42 -1.63
CA TRP A 63 15.51 9.32 -0.78
C TRP A 63 15.59 10.36 0.34
N GLU A 64 14.82 11.43 0.21
CA GLU A 64 14.74 12.52 1.19
C GLU A 64 13.34 12.58 1.79
N THR A 65 13.23 12.65 3.10
CA THR A 65 11.95 12.73 3.83
C THR A 65 11.80 14.08 4.53
N PHE A 66 10.58 14.61 4.54
CA PHE A 66 10.23 15.90 5.14
C PHE A 66 9.11 15.67 6.18
N PRO A 67 9.43 15.08 7.35
CA PRO A 67 8.43 14.82 8.38
C PRO A 67 7.90 16.12 9.00
N ILE A 68 6.69 16.08 9.55
CA ILE A 68 6.16 17.16 10.37
C ILE A 68 7.08 17.41 11.58
N THR A 69 7.03 18.61 12.14
CA THR A 69 7.81 18.94 13.35
C THR A 69 7.35 18.09 14.54
N GLN A 70 8.27 17.84 15.48
CA GLN A 70 7.95 17.14 16.71
C GLN A 70 6.82 17.83 17.49
N SER A 71 6.80 19.17 17.51
CA SER A 71 5.74 19.95 18.16
C SER A 71 4.37 19.67 17.51
N ALA A 72 4.27 19.76 16.18
CA ALA A 72 3.01 19.49 15.48
C ALA A 72 2.51 18.05 15.67
N TYR A 73 3.43 17.08 15.73
CA TYR A 73 3.09 15.70 16.06
C TYR A 73 2.58 15.57 17.51
N ALA A 74 3.29 16.20 18.47
CA ALA A 74 2.91 16.16 19.88
C ALA A 74 1.51 16.76 20.13
N ASP A 75 1.19 17.88 19.47
CA ASP A 75 -0.14 18.50 19.55
C ASP A 75 -1.25 17.55 19.07
N SER A 76 -1.02 16.87 17.94
CA SER A 76 -1.95 15.87 17.41
C SER A 76 -2.09 14.67 18.33
N PHE A 77 -0.98 14.17 18.85
CA PHE A 77 -0.93 13.06 19.81
C PHE A 77 -1.70 13.38 21.09
N HIS A 78 -1.49 14.55 21.68
CA HIS A 78 -2.19 14.97 22.90
C HIS A 78 -3.70 15.10 22.70
N LYS A 79 -4.16 15.58 21.51
CA LYS A 79 -5.58 15.61 21.18
C LYS A 79 -6.17 14.19 21.14
N VAL A 80 -5.50 13.25 20.47
CA VAL A 80 -5.95 11.85 20.40
C VAL A 80 -6.01 11.23 21.80
N VAL A 81 -4.97 11.40 22.61
CA VAL A 81 -4.94 10.88 24.01
C VAL A 81 -6.06 11.50 24.84
N GLY A 82 -6.34 12.80 24.65
CA GLY A 82 -7.47 13.47 25.31
C GLY A 82 -8.81 12.82 24.95
N HIS A 83 -9.05 12.52 23.67
CA HIS A 83 -10.27 11.84 23.23
C HIS A 83 -10.39 10.41 23.78
N ILE A 84 -9.28 9.66 23.83
CA ILE A 84 -9.27 8.32 24.43
C ILE A 84 -9.62 8.39 25.93
N ARG A 85 -9.00 9.32 26.68
CA ARG A 85 -9.28 9.52 28.11
C ARG A 85 -10.71 9.96 28.40
N ALA A 86 -11.31 10.70 27.47
CA ALA A 86 -12.72 11.13 27.55
C ALA A 86 -13.71 10.01 27.15
N GLY A 87 -13.24 8.83 26.76
CA GLY A 87 -14.09 7.71 26.34
C GLY A 87 -14.66 7.82 24.92
N ASN A 88 -14.17 8.77 24.11
CA ASN A 88 -14.65 8.97 22.73
C ASN A 88 -14.12 7.88 21.76
N SER A 89 -13.04 7.22 22.11
CA SER A 89 -12.47 6.08 21.38
C SER A 89 -11.60 5.24 22.30
N TYR A 90 -11.40 3.96 21.96
CA TYR A 90 -10.55 3.04 22.71
C TYR A 90 -9.21 2.78 22.02
N LEU A 91 -9.21 2.84 20.68
CA LEU A 91 -8.03 2.61 19.85
C LEU A 91 -8.08 3.55 18.65
N VAL A 92 -6.96 4.23 18.38
CA VAL A 92 -6.80 5.13 17.25
C VAL A 92 -5.42 4.92 16.64
N ASN A 93 -5.37 4.83 15.31
CA ASN A 93 -4.13 4.88 14.56
C ASN A 93 -3.91 6.34 14.08
N LEU A 94 -2.99 7.06 14.76
CA LEU A 94 -2.62 8.41 14.37
C LEU A 94 -1.58 8.36 13.25
N THR A 95 -1.98 8.72 12.04
CA THR A 95 -1.11 8.82 10.88
C THR A 95 -0.77 10.26 10.54
N CYS A 96 0.48 10.49 10.10
CA CYS A 96 0.94 11.78 9.63
C CYS A 96 1.56 11.61 8.25
N ALA A 97 1.18 12.48 7.31
CA ALA A 97 1.79 12.52 5.99
C ALA A 97 3.26 12.97 6.11
N THR A 98 4.16 12.21 5.50
CA THR A 98 5.57 12.57 5.38
C THR A 98 5.90 12.72 3.90
N PRO A 99 6.03 13.95 3.38
CA PRO A 99 6.47 14.15 2.00
C PRO A 99 7.83 13.50 1.75
N VAL A 100 7.97 12.90 0.57
CA VAL A 100 9.20 12.23 0.14
C VAL A 100 9.60 12.77 -1.22
N ARG A 101 10.89 13.05 -1.38
CA ARG A 101 11.52 13.35 -2.66
C ARG A 101 12.45 12.19 -3.02
N THR A 102 12.21 11.58 -4.17
CA THR A 102 12.99 10.44 -4.65
C THR A 102 13.07 10.44 -6.17
N ASP A 103 14.06 9.77 -6.72
CA ASP A 103 14.21 9.47 -8.15
C ASP A 103 13.53 8.15 -8.55
N LEU A 104 12.92 7.46 -7.58
CA LEU A 104 12.17 6.24 -7.82
C LEU A 104 10.74 6.52 -8.29
N SER A 105 10.27 5.79 -9.30
CA SER A 105 8.84 5.71 -9.57
C SER A 105 8.13 4.85 -8.52
N LEU A 106 6.81 4.98 -8.41
CA LEU A 106 6.01 4.11 -7.52
C LEU A 106 6.16 2.63 -7.88
N LYS A 107 6.34 2.31 -9.17
CA LYS A 107 6.60 0.93 -9.65
C LYS A 107 7.97 0.44 -9.15
N ASP A 108 8.99 1.29 -9.17
CA ASP A 108 10.32 0.96 -8.63
C ASP A 108 10.26 0.67 -7.13
N VAL A 109 9.53 1.48 -6.38
CA VAL A 109 9.33 1.27 -4.94
C VAL A 109 8.62 -0.07 -4.69
N PHE A 110 7.60 -0.41 -5.49
CA PHE A 110 6.92 -1.70 -5.41
C PHE A 110 7.87 -2.87 -5.69
N VAL A 111 8.66 -2.80 -6.76
CA VAL A 111 9.56 -3.89 -7.17
C VAL A 111 10.70 -4.08 -6.17
N SER A 112 11.28 -2.98 -5.69
CA SER A 112 12.43 -3.01 -4.77
C SER A 112 12.06 -3.45 -3.35
N SER A 113 10.79 -3.34 -2.94
CA SER A 113 10.36 -3.69 -1.59
C SER A 113 10.27 -5.21 -1.39
N GLU A 114 10.57 -5.65 -0.17
CA GLU A 114 10.45 -7.05 0.27
C GLU A 114 9.16 -7.31 1.08
N ALA A 115 8.23 -6.34 1.10
CA ALA A 115 6.99 -6.45 1.85
C ALA A 115 6.17 -7.67 1.40
N ARG A 116 5.65 -8.40 2.38
CA ARG A 116 4.86 -9.62 2.20
C ARG A 116 3.53 -9.37 1.49
N TYR A 117 2.91 -8.22 1.81
CA TYR A 117 1.67 -7.75 1.20
C TYR A 117 1.94 -6.40 0.58
N LYS A 118 1.81 -6.31 -0.72
CA LYS A 118 2.02 -5.07 -1.47
C LYS A 118 1.14 -4.98 -2.69
N LEU A 119 0.71 -3.77 -3.00
CA LEU A 119 -0.08 -3.45 -4.17
C LEU A 119 0.40 -2.13 -4.76
N TRP A 120 0.57 -2.08 -6.06
CA TRP A 120 0.87 -0.89 -6.84
C TRP A 120 -0.24 -0.65 -7.85
N MET A 121 -0.69 0.59 -7.95
CA MET A 121 -1.59 1.06 -8.99
C MET A 121 -0.91 2.18 -9.76
N LYS A 122 -0.87 2.04 -11.08
CA LYS A 122 -0.20 2.96 -11.99
C LYS A 122 -0.64 4.40 -11.74
N ASP A 123 0.35 5.31 -11.62
CA ASP A 123 0.18 6.75 -11.45
C ASP A 123 -0.69 7.16 -10.25
N ARG A 124 -0.97 6.23 -9.32
CA ARG A 124 -1.80 6.50 -8.15
C ARG A 124 -1.07 6.29 -6.84
N PHE A 125 -0.70 5.06 -6.54
CA PHE A 125 -0.07 4.74 -5.25
C PHE A 125 0.68 3.40 -5.28
N VAL A 126 1.51 3.23 -4.27
CA VAL A 126 1.98 1.93 -3.80
C VAL A 126 1.65 1.81 -2.33
N VAL A 127 1.17 0.65 -1.91
CA VAL A 127 0.83 0.38 -0.51
C VAL A 127 1.43 -0.93 -0.04
N PHE A 128 1.82 -0.95 1.21
CA PHE A 128 2.36 -2.11 1.91
C PHE A 128 1.54 -2.37 3.17
N SER A 129 1.28 -3.62 3.48
CA SER A 129 0.65 -4.02 4.74
C SER A 129 1.48 -5.09 5.42
N PRO A 130 1.83 -4.92 6.70
CA PRO A 130 2.49 -5.96 7.49
C PRO A 130 1.50 -6.99 8.04
N GLU A 131 0.21 -6.70 8.03
CA GLU A 131 -0.82 -7.44 8.75
C GLU A 131 -1.78 -8.20 7.85
N ILE A 132 -2.22 -9.36 8.33
CA ILE A 132 -3.32 -10.13 7.75
C ILE A 132 -4.58 -9.79 8.52
N PHE A 133 -5.55 -9.15 7.88
CA PHE A 133 -6.83 -8.80 8.52
C PHE A 133 -7.81 -9.97 8.55
N VAL A 134 -7.76 -10.84 7.57
CA VAL A 134 -8.65 -12.02 7.44
C VAL A 134 -7.84 -13.20 6.92
N LYS A 135 -8.04 -14.35 7.56
CA LYS A 135 -7.58 -15.66 7.10
C LYS A 135 -8.77 -16.54 6.73
#